data_5f62b22cc61a0fda2e15e662ee19dcbe
#
_entry.id   5f62b22cc61a0fda2e15e662ee19dcbe
#
_cell.length_a   1.000
_cell.length_b   1.000
_cell.length_c   1.000
_cell.angle_alpha   90.00
_cell.angle_beta   90.00
_cell.angle_gamma   90.00
#
_symmetry.space_group_name_H-M   'P 1'
#
loop_
_entity.id
_entity.type
_entity.pdbx_description
1 polymer ?
#
loop_
_entity_poly.entity_id
_entity_poly.type
_entity_poly.pdbx_seq_one_letter_code
_entity_poly.pdbx_strand_id
1 'polypeptide(L)'
;MLNTIGFLGCGNMGGAIARAVCKAADPQNVWLANRTAAKAEALAAELGCNTTINDEVAGRCDLIFLAVKPQMMEELLAPLRFTLAERPSRFVLCSMAAGLSIARIQEMAGSDCPVIRIMPNTPASVGAGMIQYCTSNVTAEEEAEFLKLMAPAGRLDAVPESLIDAASCVSGCGPAWVYQFIEALADGGVACGLPRAKAQEYAAQMVLGSAKLVLESGQHPGALKDAVCSPGGSTIQGVRVLEEKGLRGAVMDAVIASYN
;
A
#
# COMPACT_ATOMS: atom_id res chain seq x y z
N MET A 1 18.30 15.29 -4.50
CA MET A 1 16.91 15.57 -4.97
C MET A 1 16.44 14.40 -5.82
N LEU A 2 15.25 13.88 -5.56
CA LEU A 2 14.65 12.75 -6.27
C LEU A 2 13.87 13.27 -7.50
N ASN A 3 14.60 13.77 -8.49
CA ASN A 3 14.01 14.47 -9.65
C ASN A 3 13.46 13.50 -10.70
N THR A 4 14.09 12.32 -10.85
CA THR A 4 13.70 11.30 -11.83
C THR A 4 13.26 10.04 -11.12
N ILE A 5 12.09 9.52 -11.49
CA ILE A 5 11.43 8.44 -10.79
C ILE A 5 11.24 7.26 -11.75
N GLY A 6 11.71 6.09 -11.35
CA GLY A 6 11.60 4.88 -12.14
C GLY A 6 10.79 3.80 -11.46
N PHE A 7 10.04 3.03 -12.25
CA PHE A 7 9.30 1.86 -11.78
C PHE A 7 9.77 0.62 -12.50
N LEU A 8 10.27 -0.35 -11.75
CA LEU A 8 10.57 -1.69 -12.21
C LEU A 8 9.41 -2.62 -11.85
N GLY A 9 8.44 -2.71 -12.75
CA GLY A 9 7.20 -3.44 -12.59
C GLY A 9 5.96 -2.54 -12.55
N CYS A 10 4.99 -2.84 -13.43
CA CYS A 10 3.71 -2.12 -13.58
C CYS A 10 2.52 -3.06 -13.30
N GLY A 11 2.65 -3.90 -12.25
CA GLY A 11 1.55 -4.72 -11.75
C GLY A 11 0.52 -3.88 -10.98
N ASN A 12 -0.45 -4.53 -10.33
CA ASN A 12 -1.52 -3.83 -9.62
C ASN A 12 -0.99 -2.78 -8.63
N MET A 13 -0.03 -3.16 -7.78
CA MET A 13 0.51 -2.25 -6.77
C MET A 13 1.45 -1.22 -7.39
N GLY A 14 2.38 -1.63 -8.27
CA GLY A 14 3.27 -0.70 -8.97
C GLY A 14 2.49 0.34 -9.77
N GLY A 15 1.44 -0.06 -10.47
CA GLY A 15 0.55 0.84 -11.19
C GLY A 15 -0.24 1.79 -10.26
N ALA A 16 -0.71 1.31 -9.11
CA ALA A 16 -1.40 2.16 -8.13
C ALA A 16 -0.45 3.26 -7.58
N ILE A 17 0.78 2.88 -7.24
CA ILE A 17 1.78 3.83 -6.74
C ILE A 17 2.23 4.79 -7.85
N ALA A 18 2.43 4.31 -9.10
CA ALA A 18 2.77 5.18 -10.22
C ALA A 18 1.70 6.25 -10.47
N ARG A 19 0.40 5.88 -10.40
CA ARG A 19 -0.71 6.84 -10.47
C ARG A 19 -0.69 7.88 -9.36
N ALA A 20 -0.33 7.48 -8.15
CA ALA A 20 -0.20 8.40 -7.03
C ALA A 20 0.99 9.34 -7.21
N VAL A 21 2.15 8.82 -7.59
CA VAL A 21 3.38 9.59 -7.83
C VAL A 21 3.19 10.62 -8.96
N CYS A 22 2.53 10.25 -10.07
CA CYS A 22 2.24 11.17 -11.17
C CYS A 22 1.25 12.29 -10.82
N LYS A 23 0.60 12.25 -9.65
CA LYS A 23 -0.17 13.38 -9.12
C LYS A 23 0.68 14.39 -8.36
N ALA A 24 1.86 13.98 -7.88
CA ALA A 24 2.76 14.81 -7.09
C ALA A 24 4.01 15.26 -7.86
N ALA A 25 4.41 14.52 -8.90
CA ALA A 25 5.57 14.80 -9.75
C ALA A 25 5.12 15.13 -11.17
N ASP A 26 5.98 15.83 -11.93
CA ASP A 26 5.79 15.96 -13.37
C ASP A 26 5.88 14.56 -14.02
N PRO A 27 4.83 14.08 -14.71
CA PRO A 27 4.86 12.79 -15.38
C PRO A 27 6.03 12.62 -16.37
N GLN A 28 6.56 13.69 -16.94
CA GLN A 28 7.72 13.63 -17.83
C GLN A 28 9.02 13.18 -17.11
N ASN A 29 9.04 13.23 -15.79
CA ASN A 29 10.15 12.74 -14.97
C ASN A 29 9.91 11.32 -14.43
N VAL A 30 8.82 10.66 -14.85
CA VAL A 30 8.47 9.29 -14.44
C VAL A 30 8.70 8.31 -15.58
N TRP A 31 9.38 7.21 -15.27
CA TRP A 31 9.79 6.18 -16.22
C TRP A 31 9.28 4.81 -15.78
N LEU A 32 8.58 4.13 -16.66
CA LEU A 32 7.99 2.82 -16.40
C LEU A 32 8.73 1.75 -17.18
N ALA A 33 9.16 0.69 -16.50
CA ALA A 33 9.68 -0.52 -17.12
C ALA A 33 8.91 -1.74 -16.61
N ASN A 34 8.60 -2.67 -17.51
CA ASN A 34 7.89 -3.90 -17.15
C ASN A 34 8.26 -5.03 -18.08
N ARG A 35 8.38 -6.27 -17.57
CA ARG A 35 8.68 -7.46 -18.38
C ARG A 35 7.75 -7.61 -19.61
N THR A 36 6.46 -7.30 -19.44
CA THR A 36 5.51 -7.20 -20.56
C THR A 36 5.38 -5.73 -20.93
N ALA A 37 6.05 -5.28 -22.00
CA ALA A 37 6.13 -3.88 -22.40
C ALA A 37 4.75 -3.22 -22.55
N ALA A 38 3.79 -3.90 -23.16
CA ALA A 38 2.43 -3.39 -23.37
C ALA A 38 1.73 -2.92 -22.07
N LYS A 39 2.07 -3.49 -20.89
CA LYS A 39 1.52 -3.03 -19.61
C LYS A 39 2.10 -1.68 -19.19
N ALA A 40 3.40 -1.47 -19.41
CA ALA A 40 4.05 -0.19 -19.13
C ALA A 40 3.56 0.88 -20.11
N GLU A 41 3.44 0.55 -21.39
CA GLU A 41 2.96 1.44 -22.45
C GLU A 41 1.52 1.91 -22.20
N ALA A 42 0.61 0.98 -21.85
CA ALA A 42 -0.78 1.33 -21.52
C ALA A 42 -0.86 2.27 -20.32
N LEU A 43 -0.09 1.98 -19.24
CA LEU A 43 -0.06 2.82 -18.07
C LEU A 43 0.60 4.18 -18.35
N ALA A 44 1.66 4.22 -19.14
CA ALA A 44 2.32 5.46 -19.52
C ALA A 44 1.42 6.36 -20.37
N ALA A 45 0.68 5.78 -21.30
CA ALA A 45 -0.32 6.52 -22.09
C ALA A 45 -1.44 7.10 -21.21
N GLU A 46 -1.88 6.36 -20.18
CA GLU A 46 -2.86 6.85 -19.19
C GLU A 46 -2.31 8.04 -18.39
N LEU A 47 -1.05 7.97 -17.96
CA LEU A 47 -0.45 8.91 -17.02
C LEU A 47 0.29 10.08 -17.70
N GLY A 48 0.54 10.00 -19.00
CA GLY A 48 1.37 10.97 -19.73
C GLY A 48 2.87 10.88 -19.36
N CYS A 49 3.33 9.71 -18.88
CA CYS A 49 4.72 9.49 -18.49
C CYS A 49 5.48 8.65 -19.54
N ASN A 50 6.72 8.28 -19.25
CA ASN A 50 7.62 7.63 -20.18
C ASN A 50 7.67 6.11 -19.96
N THR A 51 8.10 5.37 -21.01
CA THR A 51 8.45 3.95 -20.90
C THR A 51 9.89 3.72 -21.33
N THR A 52 10.53 2.71 -20.73
CA THR A 52 11.89 2.31 -21.08
C THR A 52 12.16 0.86 -20.61
N ILE A 53 13.40 0.41 -20.66
CA ILE A 53 13.85 -0.88 -20.15
C ILE A 53 14.41 -0.76 -18.72
N ASN A 54 14.53 -1.88 -18.01
CA ASN A 54 15.00 -1.91 -16.63
C ASN A 54 16.38 -1.27 -16.45
N ASP A 55 17.30 -1.53 -17.37
CA ASP A 55 18.68 -1.01 -17.31
C ASP A 55 18.73 0.52 -17.40
N GLU A 56 17.92 1.11 -18.27
CA GLU A 56 17.78 2.56 -18.40
C GLU A 56 17.18 3.21 -17.12
N VAL A 57 16.21 2.54 -16.49
CA VAL A 57 15.68 3.00 -15.19
C VAL A 57 16.79 2.95 -14.14
N ALA A 58 17.52 1.83 -14.05
CA ALA A 58 18.62 1.66 -13.11
C ALA A 58 19.74 2.69 -13.35
N GLY A 59 20.03 3.02 -14.60
CA GLY A 59 21.12 3.96 -14.96
C GLY A 59 20.80 5.44 -14.73
N ARG A 60 19.53 5.87 -14.75
CA ARG A 60 19.16 7.30 -14.76
C ARG A 60 18.27 7.78 -13.63
N CYS A 61 17.40 6.90 -13.04
CA CYS A 61 16.42 7.37 -12.08
C CYS A 61 17.00 7.54 -10.68
N ASP A 62 16.65 8.63 -9.99
CA ASP A 62 17.12 8.95 -8.64
C ASP A 62 16.35 8.14 -7.59
N LEU A 63 15.05 7.90 -7.81
CA LEU A 63 14.20 7.02 -7.01
C LEU A 63 13.70 5.88 -7.87
N ILE A 64 13.99 4.64 -7.48
CA ILE A 64 13.67 3.44 -8.26
C ILE A 64 12.75 2.52 -7.44
N PHE A 65 11.48 2.44 -7.85
CA PHE A 65 10.52 1.54 -7.24
C PHE A 65 10.69 0.11 -7.75
N LEU A 66 10.95 -0.82 -6.83
CA LEU A 66 11.03 -2.25 -7.07
C LEU A 66 9.63 -2.85 -6.86
N ALA A 67 8.83 -2.89 -7.93
CA ALA A 67 7.40 -3.22 -7.90
C ALA A 67 7.10 -4.60 -8.48
N VAL A 68 7.99 -5.55 -8.26
CA VAL A 68 7.83 -6.96 -8.62
C VAL A 68 7.50 -7.81 -7.39
N LYS A 69 7.03 -9.03 -7.62
CA LYS A 69 6.78 -9.98 -6.52
C LYS A 69 8.11 -10.40 -5.87
N PRO A 70 8.13 -10.71 -4.55
CA PRO A 70 9.35 -11.05 -3.82
C PRO A 70 10.22 -12.12 -4.50
N GLN A 71 9.59 -13.18 -5.01
CA GLN A 71 10.30 -14.29 -5.69
C GLN A 71 10.96 -13.90 -7.02
N MET A 72 10.67 -12.73 -7.56
CA MET A 72 11.26 -12.22 -8.81
C MET A 72 12.35 -11.18 -8.56
N MET A 73 12.62 -10.82 -7.30
CA MET A 73 13.51 -9.70 -6.98
C MET A 73 14.96 -9.98 -7.36
N GLU A 74 15.46 -11.21 -7.11
CA GLU A 74 16.82 -11.58 -7.49
C GLU A 74 17.00 -11.58 -9.02
N GLU A 75 16.03 -12.14 -9.77
CA GLU A 75 16.03 -12.13 -11.25
C GLU A 75 16.01 -10.69 -11.80
N LEU A 76 15.33 -9.78 -11.11
CA LEU A 76 15.29 -8.36 -11.48
C LEU A 76 16.62 -7.65 -11.20
N LEU A 77 17.17 -7.80 -10.00
CA LEU A 77 18.32 -7.01 -9.55
C LEU A 77 19.67 -7.55 -10.00
N ALA A 78 19.82 -8.87 -10.14
CA ALA A 78 21.11 -9.47 -10.52
C ALA A 78 21.72 -8.88 -11.82
N PRO A 79 20.98 -8.75 -12.92
CA PRO A 79 21.51 -8.13 -14.15
C PRO A 79 21.78 -6.64 -14.01
N LEU A 80 21.15 -5.94 -13.06
CA LEU A 80 21.29 -4.48 -12.87
C LEU A 80 22.44 -4.10 -11.94
N ARG A 81 23.08 -5.05 -11.26
CA ARG A 81 24.18 -4.79 -10.30
C ARG A 81 25.29 -3.93 -10.88
N PHE A 82 25.73 -4.25 -12.09
CA PHE A 82 26.80 -3.49 -12.76
C PHE A 82 26.35 -2.06 -13.04
N THR A 83 25.19 -1.87 -13.63
CA THR A 83 24.62 -0.54 -13.93
C THR A 83 24.46 0.30 -12.67
N LEU A 84 23.95 -0.28 -11.57
CA LEU A 84 23.80 0.40 -10.29
C LEU A 84 25.15 0.78 -9.66
N ALA A 85 26.17 -0.09 -9.78
CA ALA A 85 27.49 0.14 -9.21
C ALA A 85 28.31 1.22 -9.97
N GLU A 86 28.15 1.27 -11.28
CA GLU A 86 28.94 2.17 -12.15
C GLU A 86 28.31 3.57 -12.30
N ARG A 87 27.08 3.77 -11.78
CA ARG A 87 26.47 5.11 -11.92
C ARG A 87 27.20 6.16 -11.08
N PRO A 88 27.43 7.36 -11.73
CA PRO A 88 28.11 8.47 -11.04
C PRO A 88 27.21 9.21 -10.05
N SER A 89 25.87 9.08 -10.19
CA SER A 89 24.90 9.78 -9.36
C SER A 89 24.31 8.86 -8.30
N ARG A 90 24.00 9.45 -7.13
CA ARG A 90 23.31 8.77 -6.04
C ARG A 90 21.86 8.41 -6.45
N PHE A 91 21.36 7.30 -5.93
CA PHE A 91 19.99 6.82 -6.14
C PHE A 91 19.44 6.20 -4.85
N VAL A 92 18.13 6.03 -4.80
CA VAL A 92 17.42 5.37 -3.71
C VAL A 92 16.57 4.24 -4.30
N LEU A 93 16.69 3.03 -3.78
CA LEU A 93 15.79 1.93 -4.10
C LEU A 93 14.57 1.99 -3.17
N CYS A 94 13.37 1.89 -3.73
CA CYS A 94 12.13 1.81 -2.97
C CYS A 94 11.49 0.42 -3.18
N SER A 95 11.66 -0.48 -2.22
CA SER A 95 11.12 -1.85 -2.29
C SER A 95 9.72 -1.94 -1.69
N MET A 96 8.78 -2.54 -2.44
CA MET A 96 7.44 -2.89 -1.96
C MET A 96 7.23 -4.41 -1.88
N ALA A 97 8.32 -5.18 -1.79
CA ALA A 97 8.28 -6.63 -1.74
C ALA A 97 8.04 -7.13 -0.31
N ALA A 98 6.92 -7.83 -0.10
CA ALA A 98 6.62 -8.45 1.18
C ALA A 98 7.67 -9.49 1.57
N GLY A 99 8.06 -9.54 2.86
CA GLY A 99 8.98 -10.54 3.39
C GLY A 99 10.46 -10.36 3.00
N LEU A 100 10.83 -9.33 2.23
CA LEU A 100 12.22 -9.01 1.91
C LEU A 100 12.71 -7.83 2.76
N SER A 101 13.72 -8.07 3.58
CA SER A 101 14.36 -7.02 4.39
C SER A 101 15.20 -6.06 3.53
N ILE A 102 15.51 -4.90 4.08
CA ILE A 102 16.41 -3.91 3.47
C ILE A 102 17.78 -4.55 3.19
N ALA A 103 18.34 -5.26 4.16
CA ALA A 103 19.62 -5.96 4.00
C ALA A 103 19.60 -6.96 2.83
N ARG A 104 18.49 -7.70 2.66
CA ARG A 104 18.34 -8.62 1.54
C ARG A 104 18.24 -7.91 0.19
N ILE A 105 17.58 -6.77 0.13
CA ILE A 105 17.53 -5.93 -1.09
C ILE A 105 18.93 -5.41 -1.44
N GLN A 106 19.68 -4.91 -0.46
CA GLN A 106 21.07 -4.44 -0.64
C GLN A 106 21.99 -5.56 -1.13
N GLU A 107 21.90 -6.76 -0.55
CA GLU A 107 22.64 -7.95 -1.00
C GLU A 107 22.31 -8.28 -2.47
N MET A 108 21.03 -8.29 -2.84
CA MET A 108 20.60 -8.55 -4.22
C MET A 108 21.04 -7.45 -5.18
N ALA A 109 21.10 -6.18 -4.73
CA ALA A 109 21.62 -5.06 -5.50
C ALA A 109 23.16 -5.04 -5.60
N GLY A 110 23.85 -5.79 -4.74
CA GLY A 110 25.31 -5.88 -4.72
C GLY A 110 26.02 -4.68 -4.10
N SER A 111 25.32 -3.84 -3.31
CA SER A 111 25.89 -2.66 -2.66
C SER A 111 25.05 -2.21 -1.47
N ASP A 112 25.66 -1.48 -0.52
CA ASP A 112 24.99 -0.81 0.61
C ASP A 112 24.26 0.48 0.15
N CYS A 113 23.52 0.38 -0.95
CA CYS A 113 22.77 1.52 -1.49
C CYS A 113 21.64 1.96 -0.53
N PRO A 114 21.21 3.24 -0.64
CA PRO A 114 20.03 3.72 0.06
C PRO A 114 18.78 2.93 -0.30
N VAL A 115 18.04 2.47 0.72
CA VAL A 115 16.79 1.72 0.52
C VAL A 115 15.68 2.29 1.39
N ILE A 116 14.52 2.50 0.79
CA ILE A 116 13.24 2.69 1.45
C ILE A 116 12.44 1.41 1.26
N ARG A 117 12.11 0.72 2.34
CA ARG A 117 11.17 -0.41 2.31
C ARG A 117 9.78 0.11 2.63
N ILE A 118 8.81 -0.13 1.76
CA ILE A 118 7.42 0.26 1.96
C ILE A 118 6.51 -0.95 1.94
N MET A 119 5.39 -0.85 2.65
CA MET A 119 4.33 -1.86 2.60
C MET A 119 3.00 -1.17 2.33
N PRO A 120 2.68 -0.91 1.05
CA PRO A 120 1.41 -0.32 0.65
C PRO A 120 0.27 -1.35 0.64
N ASN A 121 -0.96 -0.86 0.66
CA ASN A 121 -2.16 -1.67 0.51
C ASN A 121 -3.02 -1.22 -0.68
N THR A 122 -4.00 -2.03 -1.06
CA THR A 122 -4.85 -1.79 -2.24
C THR A 122 -5.61 -0.46 -2.25
N PRO A 123 -6.07 0.11 -1.10
CA PRO A 123 -6.69 1.44 -1.07
C PRO A 123 -5.79 2.59 -1.52
N ALA A 124 -4.48 2.38 -1.66
CA ALA A 124 -3.58 3.36 -2.27
C ALA A 124 -4.00 3.75 -3.71
N SER A 125 -4.69 2.86 -4.42
CA SER A 125 -5.20 3.13 -5.76
C SER A 125 -6.22 4.28 -5.83
N VAL A 126 -6.87 4.58 -4.71
CA VAL A 126 -7.85 5.66 -4.56
C VAL A 126 -7.36 6.78 -3.61
N GLY A 127 -6.08 6.78 -3.26
CA GLY A 127 -5.48 7.79 -2.38
C GLY A 127 -5.80 7.61 -0.89
N ALA A 128 -6.29 6.44 -0.50
CA ALA A 128 -6.67 6.12 0.88
C ALA A 128 -5.85 4.94 1.44
N GLY A 129 -4.61 4.78 0.97
CA GLY A 129 -3.70 3.75 1.44
C GLY A 129 -3.20 4.00 2.87
N MET A 130 -2.83 2.91 3.55
CA MET A 130 -1.99 2.94 4.74
C MET A 130 -0.66 2.30 4.38
N ILE A 131 0.44 3.07 4.43
CA ILE A 131 1.74 2.67 3.89
C ILE A 131 2.76 2.77 5.01
N GLN A 132 3.15 1.66 5.60
CA GLN A 132 4.29 1.62 6.51
C GLN A 132 5.58 1.70 5.71
N TYR A 133 6.59 2.36 6.29
CA TYR A 133 7.92 2.42 5.68
C TYR A 133 9.03 2.42 6.73
N CYS A 134 10.21 2.00 6.31
CA CYS A 134 11.47 2.19 7.00
C CYS A 134 12.59 2.46 6.00
N THR A 135 13.70 3.03 6.48
CA THR A 135 14.79 3.49 5.62
C THR A 135 16.14 2.98 6.11
N SER A 136 17.10 2.84 5.19
CA SER A 136 18.51 2.64 5.49
C SER A 136 19.36 3.45 4.51
N ASN A 137 20.37 4.16 5.01
CA ASN A 137 21.29 5.00 4.24
C ASN A 137 20.60 6.15 3.44
N VAL A 138 19.35 6.49 3.77
CA VAL A 138 18.57 7.58 3.16
C VAL A 138 18.75 8.85 3.96
N THR A 139 18.98 9.99 3.28
CA THR A 139 19.08 11.28 3.96
C THR A 139 17.71 11.82 4.35
N ALA A 140 17.69 12.76 5.29
CA ALA A 140 16.42 13.40 5.71
C ALA A 140 15.74 14.17 4.55
N GLU A 141 16.52 14.73 3.64
CA GLU A 141 16.02 15.42 2.45
C GLU A 141 15.38 14.44 1.47
N GLU A 142 16.02 13.28 1.20
CA GLU A 142 15.51 12.23 0.35
C GLU A 142 14.21 11.65 0.92
N GLU A 143 14.16 11.42 2.23
CA GLU A 143 12.97 10.97 2.93
C GLU A 143 11.83 11.99 2.83
N ALA A 144 12.11 13.27 3.05
CA ALA A 144 11.11 14.33 2.94
C ALA A 144 10.54 14.47 1.51
N GLU A 145 11.39 14.32 0.49
CA GLU A 145 10.97 14.32 -0.93
C GLU A 145 10.13 13.07 -1.23
N PHE A 146 10.56 11.90 -0.78
CA PHE A 146 9.80 10.65 -0.91
C PHE A 146 8.41 10.77 -0.29
N LEU A 147 8.29 11.32 0.92
CA LEU A 147 6.99 11.51 1.59
C LEU A 147 6.05 12.43 0.79
N LYS A 148 6.58 13.49 0.18
CA LYS A 148 5.79 14.38 -0.70
C LYS A 148 5.31 13.66 -1.95
N LEU A 149 6.18 12.87 -2.60
CA LEU A 149 5.83 12.08 -3.78
C LEU A 149 4.75 11.04 -3.49
N MET A 150 4.80 10.43 -2.31
CA MET A 150 3.87 9.37 -1.90
C MET A 150 2.58 9.88 -1.24
N ALA A 151 2.49 11.15 -0.86
CA ALA A 151 1.31 11.70 -0.21
C ALA A 151 -0.03 11.44 -0.94
N PRO A 152 -0.10 11.47 -2.29
CA PRO A 152 -1.35 11.14 -2.98
C PRO A 152 -1.77 9.66 -2.90
N ALA A 153 -0.91 8.77 -2.43
CA ALA A 153 -1.24 7.34 -2.24
C ALA A 153 -2.00 7.07 -0.93
N GLY A 154 -1.89 7.97 0.07
CA GLY A 154 -2.53 7.85 1.37
C GLY A 154 -1.62 8.28 2.52
N ARG A 155 -1.87 7.72 3.69
CA ARG A 155 -1.08 7.99 4.90
C ARG A 155 0.18 7.13 4.92
N LEU A 156 1.33 7.79 5.15
CA LEU A 156 2.61 7.12 5.38
C LEU A 156 2.92 7.13 6.88
N ASP A 157 3.53 6.05 7.38
CA ASP A 157 3.93 5.90 8.78
C ASP A 157 5.30 5.22 8.87
N ALA A 158 6.25 5.90 9.52
CA ALA A 158 7.58 5.37 9.76
C ALA A 158 7.55 4.38 10.91
N VAL A 159 8.02 3.16 10.68
CA VAL A 159 8.08 2.12 11.70
C VAL A 159 9.43 1.41 11.67
N PRO A 160 9.91 0.86 12.80
CA PRO A 160 11.06 -0.04 12.78
C PRO A 160 10.84 -1.19 11.78
N GLU A 161 11.87 -1.60 11.05
CA GLU A 161 11.75 -2.68 10.06
C GLU A 161 11.16 -3.97 10.65
N SER A 162 11.49 -4.28 11.91
CA SER A 162 10.96 -5.44 12.63
C SER A 162 9.44 -5.45 12.82
N LEU A 163 8.78 -4.29 12.68
CA LEU A 163 7.32 -4.15 12.82
C LEU A 163 6.58 -4.09 11.47
N ILE A 164 7.28 -3.95 10.35
CA ILE A 164 6.63 -3.82 9.03
C ILE A 164 5.73 -5.02 8.72
N ASP A 165 6.18 -6.23 8.99
CA ASP A 165 5.41 -7.44 8.65
C ASP A 165 4.17 -7.57 9.55
N ALA A 166 4.28 -7.28 10.86
CA ALA A 166 3.13 -7.21 11.76
C ALA A 166 2.12 -6.12 11.37
N ALA A 167 2.62 -4.93 11.03
CA ALA A 167 1.77 -3.84 10.55
C ALA A 167 1.07 -4.19 9.22
N SER A 168 1.77 -4.92 8.33
CA SER A 168 1.20 -5.43 7.08
C SER A 168 0.06 -6.41 7.29
N CYS A 169 0.10 -7.25 8.32
CA CYS A 169 -1.01 -8.13 8.64
C CYS A 169 -2.31 -7.35 8.92
N VAL A 170 -2.22 -6.19 9.54
CA VAL A 170 -3.38 -5.33 9.78
C VAL A 170 -3.77 -4.54 8.53
N SER A 171 -2.83 -3.79 7.93
CA SER A 171 -3.14 -2.84 6.85
C SER A 171 -3.11 -3.46 5.46
N GLY A 172 -2.23 -4.41 5.21
CA GLY A 172 -2.06 -5.07 3.90
C GLY A 172 -3.07 -6.19 3.66
N CYS A 173 -3.33 -7.05 4.68
CA CYS A 173 -4.31 -8.13 4.60
C CYS A 173 -5.73 -7.65 4.94
N GLY A 174 -5.87 -6.67 5.84
CA GLY A 174 -7.14 -6.14 6.33
C GLY A 174 -8.17 -5.76 5.26
N PRO A 175 -7.80 -5.16 4.12
CA PRO A 175 -8.77 -4.84 3.08
C PRO A 175 -9.63 -6.02 2.63
N ALA A 176 -9.07 -7.24 2.54
CA ALA A 176 -9.82 -8.44 2.15
C ALA A 176 -10.93 -8.76 3.17
N TRP A 177 -10.65 -8.64 4.46
CA TRP A 177 -11.63 -8.87 5.53
C TRP A 177 -12.70 -7.79 5.57
N VAL A 178 -12.31 -6.54 5.31
CA VAL A 178 -13.26 -5.42 5.21
C VAL A 178 -14.20 -5.62 4.02
N TYR A 179 -13.72 -6.14 2.89
CA TYR A 179 -14.60 -6.46 1.75
C TYR A 179 -15.61 -7.56 2.10
N GLN A 180 -15.21 -8.62 2.82
CA GLN A 180 -16.13 -9.63 3.32
C GLN A 180 -17.16 -9.05 4.30
N PHE A 181 -16.75 -8.13 5.18
CA PHE A 181 -17.64 -7.45 6.10
C PHE A 181 -18.66 -6.57 5.37
N ILE A 182 -18.22 -5.78 4.37
CA ILE A 182 -19.10 -4.97 3.53
C ILE A 182 -20.12 -5.85 2.78
N GLU A 183 -19.66 -6.96 2.21
CA GLU A 183 -20.52 -7.92 1.51
C GLU A 183 -21.57 -8.51 2.44
N ALA A 184 -21.17 -8.98 3.63
CA ALA A 184 -22.09 -9.53 4.62
C ALA A 184 -23.13 -8.50 5.11
N LEU A 185 -22.74 -7.25 5.32
CA LEU A 185 -23.68 -6.17 5.63
C LEU A 185 -24.69 -5.94 4.51
N ALA A 186 -24.22 -5.95 3.26
CA ALA A 186 -25.09 -5.80 2.09
C ALA A 186 -26.06 -6.98 1.97
N ASP A 187 -25.61 -8.21 2.22
CA ASP A 187 -26.46 -9.42 2.24
C ASP A 187 -27.57 -9.34 3.30
N GLY A 188 -27.21 -8.89 4.51
CA GLY A 188 -28.16 -8.62 5.57
C GLY A 188 -29.19 -7.55 5.17
N GLY A 189 -28.74 -6.47 4.50
CA GLY A 189 -29.63 -5.45 3.96
C GLY A 189 -30.62 -5.98 2.93
N VAL A 190 -30.15 -6.87 2.04
CA VAL A 190 -31.02 -7.53 1.05
C VAL A 190 -32.03 -8.46 1.73
N ALA A 191 -31.61 -9.21 2.76
CA ALA A 191 -32.52 -10.03 3.54
C ALA A 191 -33.62 -9.21 4.25
N CYS A 192 -33.35 -7.93 4.55
CA CYS A 192 -34.30 -6.99 5.07
C CYS A 192 -35.11 -6.21 3.99
N GLY A 193 -34.94 -6.56 2.70
CA GLY A 193 -35.72 -6.00 1.60
C GLY A 193 -35.07 -4.83 0.83
N LEU A 194 -33.80 -4.49 1.12
CA LEU A 194 -33.10 -3.48 0.32
C LEU A 194 -32.70 -4.02 -1.06
N PRO A 195 -32.77 -3.20 -2.12
CA PRO A 195 -32.15 -3.55 -3.40
C PRO A 195 -30.63 -3.73 -3.23
N ARG A 196 -30.05 -4.76 -3.89
CA ARG A 196 -28.63 -5.13 -3.77
C ARG A 196 -27.67 -3.94 -3.94
N ALA A 197 -27.87 -3.14 -5.00
CA ALA A 197 -26.98 -2.00 -5.28
C ALA A 197 -26.99 -0.97 -4.13
N LYS A 198 -28.15 -0.69 -3.54
CA LYS A 198 -28.29 0.23 -2.40
C LYS A 198 -27.70 -0.33 -1.12
N ALA A 199 -27.93 -1.61 -0.85
CA ALA A 199 -27.36 -2.29 0.31
C ALA A 199 -25.81 -2.22 0.29
N GLN A 200 -25.20 -2.46 -0.88
CA GLN A 200 -23.76 -2.41 -1.05
C GLN A 200 -23.20 -0.98 -0.91
N GLU A 201 -23.87 0.02 -1.51
CA GLU A 201 -23.48 1.43 -1.39
C GLU A 201 -23.54 1.89 0.07
N TYR A 202 -24.62 1.58 0.80
CA TYR A 202 -24.78 1.97 2.20
C TYR A 202 -23.77 1.30 3.11
N ALA A 203 -23.49 0.00 2.92
CA ALA A 203 -22.50 -0.72 3.69
C ALA A 203 -21.10 -0.13 3.50
N ALA A 204 -20.68 0.11 2.24
CA ALA A 204 -19.37 0.69 1.95
C ALA A 204 -19.22 2.10 2.52
N GLN A 205 -20.22 2.98 2.32
CA GLN A 205 -20.18 4.35 2.83
C GLN A 205 -20.17 4.40 4.37
N MET A 206 -20.93 3.52 5.02
CA MET A 206 -20.96 3.42 6.47
C MET A 206 -19.60 3.01 7.03
N VAL A 207 -18.95 1.99 6.45
CA VAL A 207 -17.62 1.53 6.87
C VAL A 207 -16.59 2.64 6.69
N LEU A 208 -16.59 3.34 5.55
CA LEU A 208 -15.72 4.49 5.29
C LEU A 208 -15.90 5.56 6.36
N GLY A 209 -17.13 5.97 6.64
CA GLY A 209 -17.46 7.02 7.63
C GLY A 209 -17.04 6.62 9.04
N SER A 210 -17.26 5.37 9.42
CA SER A 210 -16.89 4.86 10.75
C SER A 210 -15.38 4.84 10.94
N ALA A 211 -14.62 4.38 9.95
CA ALA A 211 -13.16 4.39 9.99
C ALA A 211 -12.62 5.83 10.05
N LYS A 212 -13.17 6.73 9.25
CA LYS A 212 -12.81 8.15 9.25
C LYS A 212 -13.05 8.78 10.62
N LEU A 213 -14.21 8.51 11.25
CA LEU A 213 -14.54 9.04 12.58
C LEU A 213 -13.55 8.56 13.66
N VAL A 214 -13.12 7.30 13.62
CA VAL A 214 -12.07 6.79 14.54
C VAL A 214 -10.77 7.59 14.38
N LEU A 215 -10.32 7.81 13.13
CA LEU A 215 -9.06 8.51 12.85
C LEU A 215 -9.10 10.00 13.22
N GLU A 216 -10.22 10.68 12.97
CA GLU A 216 -10.34 12.12 13.19
C GLU A 216 -10.65 12.48 14.65
N SER A 217 -11.45 11.66 15.33
CA SER A 217 -11.79 11.92 16.73
C SER A 217 -10.72 11.48 17.72
N GLY A 218 -9.89 10.51 17.35
CA GLY A 218 -8.93 9.86 18.25
C GLY A 218 -9.59 9.08 19.40
N GLN A 219 -10.92 8.92 19.38
CA GLN A 219 -11.63 8.20 20.43
C GLN A 219 -11.45 6.68 20.28
N HIS A 220 -11.44 6.00 21.41
CA HIS A 220 -11.40 4.54 21.41
C HIS A 220 -12.64 3.96 20.70
N PRO A 221 -12.50 2.97 19.79
CA PRO A 221 -13.62 2.38 19.05
C PRO A 221 -14.77 1.88 19.94
N GLY A 222 -14.45 1.40 21.16
CA GLY A 222 -15.45 1.01 22.15
C GLY A 222 -16.36 2.15 22.59
N ALA A 223 -15.80 3.36 22.83
CA ALA A 223 -16.57 4.53 23.19
C ALA A 223 -17.50 4.99 22.04
N LEU A 224 -16.99 4.98 20.79
CA LEU A 224 -17.80 5.28 19.61
C LEU A 224 -18.93 4.27 19.42
N LYS A 225 -18.68 2.97 19.66
CA LYS A 225 -19.70 1.91 19.65
C LYS A 225 -20.77 2.19 20.70
N ASP A 226 -20.39 2.54 21.92
CA ASP A 226 -21.35 2.81 23.00
C ASP A 226 -22.20 4.04 22.70
N ALA A 227 -21.65 5.06 22.08
CA ALA A 227 -22.38 6.29 21.70
C ALA A 227 -23.53 6.02 20.70
N VAL A 228 -23.44 4.98 19.88
CA VAL A 228 -24.53 4.60 18.94
C VAL A 228 -25.45 3.49 19.48
N CYS A 229 -25.21 3.00 20.72
CA CYS A 229 -25.98 1.94 21.35
C CYS A 229 -26.91 2.51 22.43
N SER A 230 -28.11 2.97 22.05
CA SER A 230 -29.11 3.39 23.05
C SER A 230 -29.65 2.19 23.84
N PRO A 231 -30.04 2.41 25.12
CA PRO A 231 -30.63 1.36 25.96
C PRO A 231 -31.87 0.70 25.30
N GLY A 232 -31.83 -0.63 25.16
CA GLY A 232 -32.89 -1.40 24.51
C GLY A 232 -33.03 -1.21 23.00
N GLY A 233 -32.18 -0.40 22.36
CA GLY A 233 -32.25 -0.08 20.93
C GLY A 233 -31.85 -1.23 20.01
N SER A 234 -32.11 -1.08 18.71
CA SER A 234 -31.78 -2.09 17.69
C SER A 234 -30.28 -2.30 17.54
N THR A 235 -29.47 -1.26 17.68
CA THR A 235 -28.01 -1.34 17.53
C THR A 235 -27.39 -2.27 18.56
N ILE A 236 -27.76 -2.17 19.84
CA ILE A 236 -27.19 -3.05 20.88
C ILE A 236 -27.62 -4.51 20.70
N GLN A 237 -28.80 -4.79 20.10
CA GLN A 237 -29.20 -6.14 19.77
C GLN A 237 -28.31 -6.72 18.65
N GLY A 238 -27.98 -5.94 17.65
CA GLY A 238 -27.00 -6.34 16.62
C GLY A 238 -25.61 -6.61 17.19
N VAL A 239 -25.12 -5.73 18.08
CA VAL A 239 -23.84 -5.93 18.78
C VAL A 239 -23.86 -7.25 19.56
N ARG A 240 -24.94 -7.55 20.33
CA ARG A 240 -25.07 -8.80 21.06
C ARG A 240 -24.92 -10.03 20.15
N VAL A 241 -25.58 -10.01 18.98
CA VAL A 241 -25.48 -11.12 18.03
C VAL A 241 -24.05 -11.30 17.52
N LEU A 242 -23.34 -10.21 17.20
CA LEU A 242 -21.95 -10.28 16.74
C LEU A 242 -21.00 -10.82 17.82
N GLU A 243 -21.22 -10.43 19.09
CA GLU A 243 -20.46 -10.97 20.22
C GLU A 243 -20.74 -12.47 20.42
N GLU A 244 -21.99 -12.90 20.37
CA GLU A 244 -22.38 -14.31 20.46
C GLU A 244 -21.78 -15.17 19.34
N LYS A 245 -21.56 -14.59 18.16
CA LYS A 245 -20.94 -15.27 17.01
C LYS A 245 -19.42 -15.17 17.01
N GLY A 246 -18.80 -14.51 18.00
CA GLY A 246 -17.36 -14.48 18.19
C GLY A 246 -16.62 -13.59 17.20
N LEU A 247 -17.24 -12.52 16.66
CA LEU A 247 -16.64 -11.63 15.66
C LEU A 247 -15.24 -11.17 16.07
N ARG A 248 -15.03 -10.75 17.32
CA ARG A 248 -13.73 -10.23 17.77
C ARG A 248 -12.64 -11.29 17.72
N GLY A 249 -12.93 -12.49 18.21
CA GLY A 249 -12.00 -13.61 18.16
C GLY A 249 -11.61 -13.94 16.72
N ALA A 250 -12.61 -14.06 15.83
CA ALA A 250 -12.38 -14.37 14.43
C ALA A 250 -11.48 -13.33 13.72
N VAL A 251 -11.67 -12.02 14.01
CA VAL A 251 -10.84 -10.97 13.42
C VAL A 251 -9.43 -10.99 13.98
N MET A 252 -9.25 -11.19 15.30
CA MET A 252 -7.91 -11.33 15.91
C MET A 252 -7.16 -12.53 15.34
N ASP A 253 -7.83 -13.68 15.22
CA ASP A 253 -7.25 -14.90 14.67
C ASP A 253 -6.84 -14.74 13.20
N ALA A 254 -7.62 -13.99 12.40
CA ALA A 254 -7.27 -13.68 11.02
C ALA A 254 -5.97 -12.86 10.92
N VAL A 255 -5.78 -11.86 11.79
CA VAL A 255 -4.52 -11.09 11.86
C VAL A 255 -3.35 -11.99 12.24
N ILE A 256 -3.49 -12.80 13.29
CA ILE A 256 -2.45 -13.70 13.79
C ILE A 256 -2.07 -14.75 12.73
N ALA A 257 -3.06 -15.34 12.07
CA ALA A 257 -2.83 -16.33 11.00
C ALA A 257 -2.14 -15.74 9.76
N SER A 258 -2.25 -14.43 9.55
CA SER A 258 -1.56 -13.75 8.44
C SER A 258 -0.10 -13.40 8.75
N TYR A 259 0.30 -13.49 10.01
CA TYR A 259 1.68 -13.19 10.48
C TYR A 259 2.56 -14.46 10.51
N ASN A 260 1.98 -15.65 10.67
CA ASN A 260 2.68 -16.94 10.85
C ASN A 260 3.05 -17.60 9.50
#